data_84589b35e1fd3ffaf7cecf5498367033
#
_entry.id   84589b35e1fd3ffaf7cecf5498367033
#
_cell.length_a   1.000
_cell.length_b   1.000
_cell.length_c   1.000
_cell.angle_alpha   90.00
_cell.angle_beta   90.00
_cell.angle_gamma   90.00
#
_symmetry.space_group_name_H-M   'P 1'
#
loop_
_entity.id
_entity.type
_entity.pdbx_description
1 polymer ?
#
loop_
_entity_poly.entity_id
_entity_poly.type
_entity_poly.pdbx_seq_one_letter_code
_entity_poly.pdbx_strand_id
1 'polypeptide(L)'
;MFGKKDPAVENLRQFCQRLDREKLIYTKDEEKKKVTLSYNGDNFKSLKFVFLFDDDGESVAIRVWSIEEFTAAQLSDAYEFCNRMNNDYRWLSFYIDSDNELTARVDAILSQPSVADECLELLRRTVRIVDKVCGELYN
;
A
#
# COMPACT_ATOMS: atom_id res chain seq x y z
N MET A 1 -13.47 -31.68 -11.13
CA MET A 1 -14.27 -31.82 -10.22
C MET A 1 -14.11 -30.97 -8.98
N PHE A 2 -13.09 -31.05 -8.23
CA PHE A 2 -12.87 -30.07 -7.17
C PHE A 2 -12.06 -28.93 -7.72
N GLY A 3 -12.52 -27.68 -7.48
CA GLY A 3 -11.76 -26.50 -7.87
C GLY A 3 -10.44 -26.47 -7.14
N LYS A 4 -9.40 -26.01 -7.82
CA LYS A 4 -8.13 -25.72 -7.17
C LYS A 4 -8.32 -24.52 -6.26
N LYS A 5 -7.69 -24.55 -5.08
CA LYS A 5 -7.62 -23.37 -4.23
C LYS A 5 -6.81 -22.29 -4.95
N ASP A 6 -7.32 -21.08 -4.92
CA ASP A 6 -6.61 -19.92 -5.43
C ASP A 6 -5.70 -19.40 -4.32
N PRO A 7 -4.38 -19.51 -4.44
CA PRO A 7 -3.48 -19.09 -3.36
C PRO A 7 -3.55 -17.59 -3.06
N ALA A 8 -3.82 -16.77 -4.06
CA ALA A 8 -3.99 -15.32 -3.83
C ALA A 8 -5.24 -15.05 -2.98
N VAL A 9 -6.35 -15.71 -3.29
CA VAL A 9 -7.60 -15.55 -2.52
C VAL A 9 -7.43 -16.10 -1.11
N GLU A 10 -6.70 -17.20 -0.94
CA GLU A 10 -6.38 -17.73 0.39
C GLU A 10 -5.61 -16.71 1.23
N ASN A 11 -4.59 -16.09 0.66
CA ASN A 11 -3.80 -15.05 1.34
C ASN A 11 -4.67 -13.84 1.69
N LEU A 12 -5.49 -13.39 0.75
CA LEU A 12 -6.42 -12.30 0.95
C LEU A 12 -7.35 -12.59 2.13
N ARG A 13 -7.92 -13.79 2.18
CA ARG A 13 -8.85 -14.19 3.25
C ARG A 13 -8.15 -14.23 4.61
N GLN A 14 -6.92 -14.74 4.67
CA GLN A 14 -6.15 -14.73 5.91
C GLN A 14 -5.92 -13.32 6.42
N PHE A 15 -5.57 -12.40 5.52
CA PHE A 15 -5.40 -11.00 5.89
C PHE A 15 -6.71 -10.39 6.38
N CYS A 16 -7.81 -10.61 5.67
CA CYS A 16 -9.14 -10.09 6.06
C CYS A 16 -9.56 -10.61 7.44
N GLN A 17 -9.33 -11.88 7.73
CA GLN A 17 -9.63 -12.44 9.05
C GLN A 17 -8.83 -11.73 10.15
N ARG A 18 -7.58 -11.40 9.87
CA ARG A 18 -6.75 -10.66 10.82
C ARG A 18 -7.26 -9.24 11.01
N LEU A 19 -7.65 -8.57 9.91
CA LEU A 19 -8.25 -7.23 10.00
C LEU A 19 -9.52 -7.24 10.82
N ASP A 20 -10.35 -8.27 10.67
CA ASP A 20 -11.57 -8.44 11.48
C ASP A 20 -11.22 -8.55 12.97
N ARG A 21 -10.22 -9.34 13.33
CA ARG A 21 -9.79 -9.50 14.72
C ARG A 21 -9.23 -8.19 15.30
N GLU A 22 -8.54 -7.40 14.47
CA GLU A 22 -8.01 -6.09 14.87
C GLU A 22 -9.08 -4.99 14.83
N LYS A 23 -10.31 -5.33 14.41
CA LYS A 23 -11.44 -4.39 14.28
C LYS A 23 -11.14 -3.25 13.33
N LEU A 24 -10.40 -3.53 12.27
CA LEU A 24 -10.09 -2.57 11.22
C LEU A 24 -11.12 -2.69 10.10
N ILE A 25 -11.55 -1.53 9.59
CA ILE A 25 -12.54 -1.46 8.51
C ILE A 25 -11.82 -1.53 7.17
N TYR A 26 -12.30 -2.38 6.29
CA TYR A 26 -11.72 -2.56 4.95
C TYR A 26 -12.81 -2.93 3.96
N THR A 27 -12.47 -2.85 2.67
CA THR A 27 -13.26 -3.45 1.60
C THR A 27 -12.40 -4.49 0.90
N LYS A 28 -13.03 -5.51 0.34
CA LYS A 28 -12.31 -6.53 -0.42
C LYS A 28 -13.00 -6.79 -1.75
N ASP A 29 -12.20 -7.20 -2.72
CA ASP A 29 -12.65 -7.67 -4.02
C ASP A 29 -11.87 -8.95 -4.32
N GLU A 30 -12.50 -10.11 -4.06
CA GLU A 30 -11.82 -11.40 -4.25
C GLU A 30 -11.52 -11.70 -5.71
N GLU A 31 -12.37 -11.22 -6.63
CA GLU A 31 -12.14 -11.40 -8.05
C GLU A 31 -10.87 -10.68 -8.52
N LYS A 32 -10.67 -9.45 -8.04
CA LYS A 32 -9.47 -8.66 -8.34
C LYS A 32 -8.34 -8.91 -7.35
N LYS A 33 -8.55 -9.75 -6.34
CA LYS A 33 -7.55 -10.13 -5.34
C LYS A 33 -7.00 -8.93 -4.60
N LYS A 34 -7.90 -8.06 -4.16
CA LYS A 34 -7.60 -6.74 -3.64
C LYS A 34 -8.26 -6.48 -2.30
N VAL A 35 -7.53 -5.87 -1.38
CA VAL A 35 -8.06 -5.37 -0.10
C VAL A 35 -7.69 -3.90 0.01
N THR A 36 -8.66 -3.07 0.37
CA THR A 36 -8.47 -1.62 0.48
C THR A 36 -8.84 -1.15 1.87
N LEU A 37 -7.94 -0.38 2.48
CA LEU A 37 -8.19 0.31 3.75
C LEU A 37 -8.02 1.81 3.54
N SER A 38 -8.90 2.60 4.17
CA SER A 38 -8.81 4.05 4.14
C SER A 38 -8.35 4.56 5.50
N TYR A 39 -7.44 5.50 5.49
CA TYR A 39 -6.89 6.09 6.71
C TYR A 39 -6.86 7.61 6.64
N ASN A 40 -6.93 8.21 7.82
CA ASN A 40 -6.52 9.60 8.03
C ASN A 40 -5.26 9.57 8.89
N GLY A 41 -4.24 10.33 8.48
CA GLY A 41 -3.04 10.51 9.30
C GLY A 41 -3.04 11.89 9.94
N ASP A 42 -1.94 12.23 10.56
CA ASP A 42 -1.72 13.58 11.08
C ASP A 42 -1.49 14.58 9.94
N ASN A 43 -0.95 14.11 8.82
CA ASN A 43 -0.54 14.93 7.69
C ASN A 43 -1.27 14.60 6.38
N PHE A 44 -2.25 13.72 6.41
CA PHE A 44 -3.06 13.40 5.24
C PHE A 44 -4.48 13.01 5.65
N LYS A 45 -5.41 13.09 4.69
CA LYS A 45 -6.79 12.68 4.88
C LYS A 45 -7.23 11.75 3.76
N SER A 46 -7.97 10.71 4.13
CA SER A 46 -8.69 9.83 3.20
C SER A 46 -7.82 9.17 2.14
N LEU A 47 -6.60 8.78 2.49
CA LEU A 47 -5.78 7.99 1.58
C LEU A 47 -6.18 6.52 1.65
N LYS A 48 -6.14 5.87 0.49
CA LYS A 48 -6.44 4.44 0.36
C LYS A 48 -5.14 3.66 0.23
N PHE A 49 -5.04 2.62 1.06
CA PHE A 49 -3.92 1.69 1.08
C PHE A 49 -4.42 0.39 0.48
N VAL A 50 -3.92 0.04 -0.69
CA VAL A 50 -4.45 -1.04 -1.51
C VAL A 50 -3.47 -2.20 -1.55
N PHE A 51 -3.92 -3.36 -1.09
CA PHE A 51 -3.17 -4.62 -1.15
C PHE A 51 -3.63 -5.40 -2.37
N LEU A 52 -2.68 -5.78 -3.21
CA LEU A 52 -2.91 -6.56 -4.41
C LEU A 52 -2.17 -7.88 -4.25
N PHE A 53 -2.93 -8.98 -4.11
CA PHE A 53 -2.36 -10.30 -3.88
C PHE A 53 -2.04 -10.94 -5.21
N ASP A 54 -0.78 -11.37 -5.39
CA ASP A 54 -0.32 -11.95 -6.64
C ASP A 54 -0.90 -13.36 -6.84
N ASP A 55 -1.15 -13.70 -8.10
CA ASP A 55 -1.82 -14.96 -8.48
C ASP A 55 -1.10 -16.21 -8.00
N ASP A 56 0.23 -16.15 -7.91
CA ASP A 56 1.02 -17.30 -7.45
C ASP A 56 0.96 -17.52 -5.94
N GLY A 57 0.40 -16.58 -5.18
CA GLY A 57 0.33 -16.66 -3.72
C GLY A 57 1.64 -16.39 -3.01
N GLU A 58 2.67 -15.94 -3.71
CA GLU A 58 4.01 -15.78 -3.15
C GLU A 58 4.35 -14.34 -2.77
N SER A 59 3.54 -13.38 -3.22
CA SER A 59 3.82 -11.97 -2.98
C SER A 59 2.56 -11.14 -2.87
N VAL A 60 2.72 -9.93 -2.32
CA VAL A 60 1.69 -8.90 -2.26
C VAL A 60 2.31 -7.57 -2.65
N ALA A 61 1.55 -6.77 -3.38
CA ALA A 61 1.91 -5.40 -3.70
C ALA A 61 1.02 -4.45 -2.90
N ILE A 62 1.62 -3.43 -2.31
CA ILE A 62 0.85 -2.36 -1.65
C ILE A 62 1.04 -1.10 -2.48
N ARG A 63 -0.06 -0.41 -2.74
CA ARG A 63 -0.06 0.85 -3.51
C ARG A 63 -0.88 1.89 -2.78
N VAL A 64 -0.34 3.11 -2.75
CA VAL A 64 -1.05 4.29 -2.26
C VAL A 64 -0.99 5.30 -3.38
N TRP A 65 -2.07 5.38 -4.16
CA TRP A 65 -2.16 6.29 -5.31
C TRP A 65 -2.71 7.64 -4.88
N SER A 66 -2.46 8.65 -5.70
CA SER A 66 -3.10 9.97 -5.59
C SER A 66 -2.83 10.65 -4.25
N ILE A 67 -1.59 10.53 -3.75
CA ILE A 67 -1.20 11.20 -2.50
C ILE A 67 -1.23 12.71 -2.71
N GLU A 68 -0.70 13.19 -3.83
CA GLU A 68 -0.73 14.59 -4.23
C GLU A 68 -0.66 14.68 -5.75
N GLU A 69 -1.30 15.68 -6.33
CA GLU A 69 -1.25 15.94 -7.76
C GLU A 69 -0.41 17.18 -8.03
N PHE A 70 0.43 17.13 -9.07
CA PHE A 70 1.35 18.21 -9.39
C PHE A 70 1.06 18.78 -10.77
N THR A 71 1.22 20.11 -10.90
CA THR A 71 1.18 20.76 -12.20
C THR A 71 2.48 20.49 -12.96
N ALA A 72 2.48 20.74 -14.27
CA ALA A 72 3.69 20.59 -15.10
C ALA A 72 4.86 21.42 -14.55
N ALA A 73 4.58 22.63 -14.04
CA ALA A 73 5.60 23.50 -13.47
C ALA A 73 6.20 22.96 -12.17
N GLN A 74 5.49 22.08 -11.47
CA GLN A 74 5.93 21.52 -10.19
C GLN A 74 6.68 20.20 -10.35
N LEU A 75 6.68 19.58 -11.54
CA LEU A 75 7.21 18.21 -11.71
C LEU A 75 8.69 18.10 -11.37
N SER A 76 9.50 19.08 -11.72
CA SER A 76 10.94 19.04 -11.41
C SER A 76 11.16 18.95 -9.90
N ASP A 77 10.47 19.77 -9.13
CA ASP A 77 10.55 19.75 -7.67
C ASP A 77 9.97 18.45 -7.09
N ALA A 78 8.91 17.93 -7.72
CA ALA A 78 8.29 16.67 -7.29
C ALA A 78 9.25 15.49 -7.48
N TYR A 79 9.99 15.45 -8.57
CA TYR A 79 11.00 14.40 -8.80
C TYR A 79 12.14 14.48 -7.79
N GLU A 80 12.61 15.67 -7.46
CA GLU A 80 13.63 15.87 -6.43
C GLU A 80 13.11 15.42 -5.06
N PHE A 81 11.86 15.74 -4.76
CA PHE A 81 11.22 15.29 -3.52
C PHE A 81 11.19 13.78 -3.42
N CYS A 82 10.76 13.10 -4.48
CA CYS A 82 10.73 11.64 -4.51
C CYS A 82 12.12 11.04 -4.29
N ASN A 83 13.12 11.60 -4.95
CA ASN A 83 14.50 11.12 -4.78
C ASN A 83 14.97 11.27 -3.34
N ARG A 84 14.65 12.38 -2.69
CA ARG A 84 15.01 12.61 -1.30
C ARG A 84 14.28 11.66 -0.36
N MET A 85 12.98 11.45 -0.59
CA MET A 85 12.20 10.51 0.24
C MET A 85 12.69 9.08 0.09
N ASN A 86 13.04 8.67 -1.12
CA ASN A 86 13.60 7.34 -1.36
C ASN A 86 14.97 7.16 -0.69
N ASN A 87 15.73 8.23 -0.57
CA ASN A 87 17.00 8.20 0.15
C ASN A 87 16.81 8.12 1.67
N ASP A 88 15.80 8.81 2.19
CA ASP A 88 15.63 9.00 3.63
C ASP A 88 14.80 7.91 4.31
N TYR A 89 13.91 7.25 3.55
CA TYR A 89 13.00 6.24 4.11
C TYR A 89 13.23 4.87 3.50
N ARG A 90 13.13 3.86 4.36
CA ARG A 90 13.20 2.45 3.95
C ARG A 90 11.80 1.94 3.65
N TRP A 91 11.73 0.77 3.04
CA TRP A 91 10.54 -0.03 2.77
C TRP A 91 9.72 0.45 1.57
N LEU A 92 9.37 1.71 1.51
CA LEU A 92 8.55 2.26 0.44
C LEU A 92 9.41 2.94 -0.62
N SER A 93 8.92 2.92 -1.86
CA SER A 93 9.42 3.77 -2.93
C SER A 93 8.35 4.79 -3.30
N PHE A 94 8.77 6.00 -3.60
CA PHE A 94 7.89 7.09 -4.01
C PHE A 94 8.22 7.49 -5.44
N TYR A 95 7.17 7.68 -6.26
CA TYR A 95 7.37 8.09 -7.64
C TYR A 95 6.18 8.92 -8.11
N ILE A 96 6.40 9.64 -9.21
CA ILE A 96 5.35 10.41 -9.88
C ILE A 96 4.86 9.58 -11.05
N ASP A 97 3.58 9.26 -11.05
CA ASP A 97 3.00 8.41 -12.07
C ASP A 97 2.62 9.18 -13.35
N SER A 98 2.02 8.50 -14.32
CA SER A 98 1.64 9.10 -15.61
C SER A 98 0.56 10.17 -15.49
N ASP A 99 -0.14 10.23 -14.37
CA ASP A 99 -1.16 11.25 -14.08
C ASP A 99 -0.58 12.43 -13.29
N ASN A 100 0.75 12.51 -13.16
CA ASN A 100 1.45 13.53 -12.39
C ASN A 100 1.09 13.52 -10.91
N GLU A 101 0.79 12.34 -10.39
CA GLU A 101 0.44 12.16 -8.99
C GLU A 101 1.53 11.40 -8.23
N LEU A 102 1.74 11.80 -6.98
CA LEU A 102 2.66 11.10 -6.08
C LEU A 102 2.04 9.77 -5.66
N THR A 103 2.80 8.70 -5.87
CA THR A 103 2.40 7.34 -5.53
C THR A 103 3.47 6.71 -4.64
N ALA A 104 3.02 5.98 -3.63
CA ALA A 104 3.89 5.15 -2.80
C ALA A 104 3.64 3.69 -3.12
N ARG A 105 4.70 2.88 -3.08
CA ARG A 105 4.59 1.44 -3.31
C ARG A 105 5.56 0.65 -2.47
N VAL A 106 5.16 -0.57 -2.15
CA VAL A 106 6.03 -1.60 -1.58
C VAL A 106 5.54 -2.95 -2.06
N ASP A 107 6.47 -3.82 -2.41
CA ASP A 107 6.18 -5.21 -2.75
C ASP A 107 6.86 -6.10 -1.70
N ALA A 108 6.21 -7.19 -1.34
CA ALA A 108 6.74 -8.09 -0.33
C ALA A 108 6.52 -9.55 -0.70
N ILE A 109 7.47 -10.37 -0.35
CA ILE A 109 7.36 -11.82 -0.45
C ILE A 109 6.58 -12.31 0.76
N LEU A 110 5.63 -13.19 0.53
CA LEU A 110 4.80 -13.76 1.59
C LEU A 110 5.24 -15.18 1.92
N SER A 111 5.30 -15.48 3.21
CA SER A 111 5.67 -16.81 3.71
C SER A 111 4.53 -17.40 4.52
N GLN A 112 4.12 -18.62 4.18
CA GLN A 112 3.18 -19.33 5.01
C GLN A 112 3.89 -19.85 6.27
N PRO A 113 3.28 -19.83 7.45
CA PRO A 113 1.90 -19.45 7.74
C PRO A 113 1.73 -17.98 8.18
N SER A 114 2.72 -17.13 7.99
CA SER A 114 2.76 -15.78 8.58
C SER A 114 2.18 -14.67 7.72
N VAL A 115 1.42 -15.00 6.66
CA VAL A 115 0.86 -14.03 5.71
C VAL A 115 0.13 -12.87 6.40
N ALA A 116 -0.75 -13.19 7.35
CA ALA A 116 -1.54 -12.16 8.03
C ALA A 116 -0.65 -11.21 8.87
N ASP A 117 0.35 -11.78 9.57
CA ASP A 117 1.28 -10.98 10.36
C ASP A 117 2.12 -10.07 9.47
N GLU A 118 2.63 -10.60 8.36
CA GLU A 118 3.44 -9.84 7.42
C GLU A 118 2.64 -8.69 6.81
N CYS A 119 1.43 -8.95 6.35
CA CYS A 119 0.59 -7.92 5.75
C CYS A 119 0.19 -6.84 6.76
N LEU A 120 -0.15 -7.22 7.99
CA LEU A 120 -0.51 -6.24 9.02
C LEU A 120 0.68 -5.35 9.38
N GLU A 121 1.87 -5.92 9.52
CA GLU A 121 3.08 -5.16 9.80
C GLU A 121 3.40 -4.19 8.66
N LEU A 122 3.28 -4.65 7.41
CA LEU A 122 3.49 -3.79 6.25
C LEU A 122 2.47 -2.65 6.20
N LEU A 123 1.22 -2.92 6.52
CA LEU A 123 0.19 -1.89 6.58
C LEU A 123 0.59 -0.80 7.58
N ARG A 124 0.97 -1.19 8.79
CA ARG A 124 1.36 -0.25 9.84
C ARG A 124 2.56 0.60 9.44
N ARG A 125 3.58 -0.03 8.85
CA ARG A 125 4.77 0.69 8.36
C ARG A 125 4.42 1.64 7.24
N THR A 126 3.61 1.19 6.29
CA THR A 126 3.21 2.00 5.13
C THR A 126 2.45 3.24 5.57
N VAL A 127 1.45 3.08 6.43
CA VAL A 127 0.66 4.21 6.93
C VAL A 127 1.57 5.22 7.65
N ARG A 128 2.46 4.75 8.51
CA ARG A 128 3.36 5.61 9.29
C ARG A 128 4.34 6.38 8.39
N ILE A 129 4.94 5.70 7.41
CA ILE A 129 5.92 6.33 6.53
C ILE A 129 5.23 7.33 5.59
N VAL A 130 4.09 6.97 5.02
CA VAL A 130 3.32 7.89 4.17
C VAL A 130 2.95 9.15 4.96
N ASP A 131 2.54 9.00 6.22
CA ASP A 131 2.20 10.16 7.05
C ASP A 131 3.40 11.08 7.25
N LYS A 132 4.57 10.52 7.54
CA LYS A 132 5.80 11.32 7.68
C LYS A 132 6.18 12.03 6.39
N VAL A 133 6.07 11.32 5.27
CA VAL A 133 6.40 11.90 3.95
C VAL A 133 5.43 13.02 3.61
N CYS A 134 4.15 12.86 3.89
CA CYS A 134 3.17 13.94 3.71
C CYS A 134 3.50 15.16 4.58
N GLY A 135 3.98 14.93 5.80
CA GLY A 135 4.43 16.02 6.67
C GLY A 135 5.58 16.81 6.05
N GLU A 136 6.52 16.14 5.41
CA GLU A 136 7.63 16.80 4.72
C GLU A 136 7.20 17.50 3.44
N LEU A 137 6.21 16.94 2.74
CA LEU A 137 5.69 17.52 1.50
C LEU A 137 5.05 18.89 1.73
N TYR A 138 4.36 19.08 2.88
CA TYR A 138 3.61 20.28 3.16
C TYR A 138 4.35 21.26 4.11
N ASN A 139 5.56 20.92 4.48
CA ASN A 139 6.38 21.81 5.30
C ASN A 139 7.46 22.53 4.42
#